data_0cea0229c8f4f15e6e7c25ee0ff51eef
#
_entry.id   0cea0229c8f4f15e6e7c25ee0ff51eef
#
_cell.length_a   1.000
_cell.length_b   1.000
_cell.length_c   1.000
_cell.angle_alpha   90.00
_cell.angle_beta   90.00
_cell.angle_gamma   90.00
#
_symmetry.space_group_name_H-M   'P 1'
#
loop_
_entity.id
_entity.type
_entity.pdbx_description
1 polymer ?
#
loop_
_entity_poly.entity_id
_entity_poly.type
_entity_poly.pdbx_seq_one_letter_code
_entity_poly.pdbx_strand_id
1 'polypeptide(L)'
;MLIDYLVGAAIAIAGMLALLIFGTEIIRLNTEARDRWQAKSALADFEGRWQISGDALPSGLVCEHSTLIWVIEWCASPAVSSLPDASATIDKAAQTISLGWQGGRSASAPTLLVSRKLNVPHAR
;
A
#
# COMPACT_ATOMS: atom_id res chain seq x y z
N MET A 1 -50.30 13.28 17.36
CA MET A 1 -50.15 12.88 15.93
C MET A 1 -49.02 13.61 15.25
N LEU A 2 -48.93 14.92 15.28
CA LEU A 2 -47.84 15.67 14.62
C LEU A 2 -46.45 15.41 15.25
N ILE A 3 -46.42 15.27 16.58
CA ILE A 3 -45.19 15.00 17.34
C ILE A 3 -44.65 13.62 17.01
N ASP A 4 -45.48 12.60 16.87
CA ASP A 4 -45.05 11.24 16.51
C ASP A 4 -44.45 11.19 15.10
N TYR A 5 -45.02 11.94 14.17
CA TYR A 5 -44.51 12.08 12.83
C TYR A 5 -43.11 12.76 12.80
N LEU A 6 -42.97 13.85 13.56
CA LEU A 6 -41.70 14.58 13.67
C LEU A 6 -40.61 13.74 14.32
N VAL A 7 -40.93 13.01 15.37
CA VAL A 7 -39.99 12.11 16.05
C VAL A 7 -39.58 10.98 15.11
N GLY A 8 -40.52 10.39 14.40
CA GLY A 8 -40.22 9.33 13.41
C GLY A 8 -39.32 9.83 12.27
N ALA A 9 -39.57 11.03 11.74
CA ALA A 9 -38.76 11.66 10.71
C ALA A 9 -37.35 11.97 11.23
N ALA A 10 -37.19 12.46 12.45
CA ALA A 10 -35.90 12.74 13.06
C ALA A 10 -35.05 11.48 13.24
N ILE A 11 -35.65 10.39 13.70
CA ILE A 11 -35.01 9.10 13.85
C ILE A 11 -34.55 8.54 12.48
N ALA A 12 -35.41 8.65 11.48
CA ALA A 12 -35.08 8.18 10.11
C ALA A 12 -33.91 8.97 9.52
N ILE A 13 -33.87 10.29 9.66
CA ILE A 13 -32.77 11.14 9.17
C ILE A 13 -31.50 10.81 9.92
N ALA A 14 -31.52 10.66 11.22
CA ALA A 14 -30.36 10.29 12.03
C ALA A 14 -29.80 8.92 11.61
N GLY A 15 -30.69 7.96 11.36
CA GLY A 15 -30.30 6.63 10.86
C GLY A 15 -29.65 6.66 9.50
N MET A 16 -30.17 7.46 8.57
CA MET A 16 -29.56 7.63 7.24
C MET A 16 -28.19 8.29 7.30
N LEU A 17 -28.03 9.34 8.12
CA LEU A 17 -26.73 10.00 8.31
C LEU A 17 -25.71 9.05 8.91
N ALA A 18 -26.08 8.24 9.89
CA ALA A 18 -25.20 7.24 10.49
C ALA A 18 -24.75 6.20 9.46
N LEU A 19 -25.65 5.73 8.59
CA LEU A 19 -25.32 4.79 7.52
C LEU A 19 -24.36 5.38 6.49
N LEU A 20 -24.54 6.66 6.13
CA LEU A 20 -23.63 7.35 5.19
C LEU A 20 -22.23 7.48 5.78
N ILE A 21 -22.09 7.88 7.02
CA ILE A 21 -20.80 8.02 7.71
C ILE A 21 -20.12 6.65 7.81
N PHE A 22 -20.87 5.63 8.20
CA PHE A 22 -20.36 4.26 8.32
C PHE A 22 -19.93 3.69 6.95
N GLY A 23 -20.72 3.96 5.90
CA GLY A 23 -20.40 3.54 4.53
C GLY A 23 -19.11 4.15 4.00
N THR A 24 -18.85 5.43 4.23
CA THR A 24 -17.60 6.09 3.82
C THR A 24 -16.40 5.54 4.58
N GLU A 25 -16.53 5.21 5.85
CA GLU A 25 -15.48 4.62 6.66
C GLU A 25 -15.12 3.21 6.17
N ILE A 26 -16.12 2.39 5.82
CA ILE A 26 -15.89 1.05 5.24
C ILE A 26 -15.13 1.14 3.92
N ILE A 27 -15.49 2.06 3.04
CA ILE A 27 -14.80 2.27 1.76
C ILE A 27 -13.34 2.66 2.00
N ARG A 28 -13.07 3.56 2.93
CA ARG A 28 -11.73 4.00 3.28
C ARG A 28 -10.88 2.84 3.79
N LEU A 29 -11.39 2.07 4.74
CA LEU A 29 -10.69 0.90 5.31
C LEU A 29 -10.45 -0.18 4.27
N ASN A 30 -11.41 -0.41 3.38
CA ASN A 30 -11.27 -1.40 2.31
C ASN A 30 -10.20 -0.98 1.29
N THR A 31 -10.12 0.30 0.92
CA THR A 31 -9.09 0.84 0.05
C THR A 31 -7.71 0.71 0.68
N GLU A 32 -7.56 1.05 1.95
CA GLU A 32 -6.32 0.92 2.68
C GLU A 32 -5.86 -0.54 2.79
N ALA A 33 -6.78 -1.45 3.09
CA ALA A 33 -6.48 -2.88 3.15
C ALA A 33 -6.05 -3.43 1.79
N ARG A 34 -6.69 -2.99 0.71
CA ARG A 34 -6.33 -3.35 -0.66
C ARG A 34 -4.93 -2.88 -1.02
N ASP A 35 -4.62 -1.62 -0.71
CA ASP A 35 -3.30 -1.04 -0.99
C ASP A 35 -2.20 -1.76 -0.22
N ARG A 36 -2.43 -2.10 1.03
CA ARG A 36 -1.49 -2.88 1.84
C ARG A 36 -1.27 -4.29 1.29
N TRP A 37 -2.34 -4.96 0.88
CA TRP A 37 -2.24 -6.27 0.26
C TRP A 37 -1.47 -6.21 -1.05
N GLN A 38 -1.75 -5.20 -1.86
CA GLN A 38 -1.04 -4.95 -3.12
C GLN A 38 0.45 -4.69 -2.88
N ALA A 39 0.79 -3.89 -1.89
CA ALA A 39 2.17 -3.61 -1.51
C ALA A 39 2.91 -4.88 -1.05
N LYS A 40 2.28 -5.70 -0.23
CA LYS A 40 2.84 -7.00 0.20
C LYS A 40 3.07 -7.95 -0.97
N SER A 41 2.13 -8.01 -1.90
CA SER A 41 2.24 -8.79 -3.12
C SER A 41 3.40 -8.28 -4.00
N ALA A 42 3.55 -6.98 -4.15
CA ALA A 42 4.64 -6.37 -4.89
C ALA A 42 6.01 -6.70 -4.27
N LEU A 43 6.13 -6.68 -2.95
CA LEU A 43 7.36 -7.05 -2.25
C LEU A 43 7.71 -8.52 -2.43
N ALA A 44 6.71 -9.41 -2.41
CA ALA A 44 6.91 -10.83 -2.68
C ALA A 44 7.38 -11.08 -4.12
N ASP A 45 6.83 -10.36 -5.09
CA ASP A 45 7.25 -10.38 -6.50
C ASP A 45 8.70 -9.89 -6.66
N PHE A 46 9.07 -8.82 -5.97
CA PHE A 46 10.44 -8.32 -5.95
C PHE A 46 11.43 -9.39 -5.48
N GLU A 47 11.12 -10.04 -4.37
CA GLU A 47 11.97 -11.12 -3.84
C GLU A 47 12.12 -12.27 -4.83
N GLY A 48 11.02 -12.69 -5.46
CA GLY A 48 11.04 -13.74 -6.48
C GLY A 48 11.92 -13.38 -7.69
N ARG A 49 11.80 -12.16 -8.19
CA ARG A 49 12.61 -11.65 -9.31
C ARG A 49 14.10 -11.56 -8.94
N TRP A 50 14.38 -11.10 -7.72
CA TRP A 50 15.75 -11.02 -7.22
C TRP A 50 16.41 -12.40 -7.13
N GLN A 51 15.70 -13.38 -6.58
CA GLN A 51 16.21 -14.75 -6.46
C GLN A 51 16.50 -15.40 -7.81
N ILE A 52 15.67 -15.11 -8.82
CA ILE A 52 15.85 -15.62 -10.18
C ILE A 52 16.99 -14.91 -10.91
N SER A 53 17.14 -13.60 -10.70
CA SER A 53 18.14 -12.80 -11.42
C SER A 53 19.58 -13.17 -11.08
N GLY A 54 19.85 -13.62 -9.86
CA GLY A 54 21.19 -13.89 -9.38
C GLY A 54 22.04 -12.63 -9.13
N ASP A 55 21.46 -11.44 -9.30
CA ASP A 55 22.17 -10.18 -9.09
C ASP A 55 22.37 -9.89 -7.61
N ALA A 56 23.37 -9.04 -7.30
CA ALA A 56 23.56 -8.52 -5.96
C ALA A 56 22.36 -7.65 -5.56
N LEU A 57 22.01 -7.68 -4.29
CA LEU A 57 20.92 -6.87 -3.76
C LEU A 57 21.26 -5.38 -3.89
N PRO A 58 20.43 -4.58 -4.60
CA PRO A 58 20.63 -3.14 -4.65
C PRO A 58 20.41 -2.50 -3.28
N SER A 59 20.87 -1.29 -3.07
CA SER A 59 20.73 -0.55 -1.83
C SER A 59 20.16 0.84 -2.06
N GLY A 60 19.51 1.39 -1.05
CA GLY A 60 18.92 2.72 -1.11
C GLY A 60 17.60 2.78 -1.87
N LEU A 61 17.34 3.92 -2.53
CA LEU A 61 16.14 4.14 -3.33
C LEU A 61 16.22 3.35 -4.64
N VAL A 62 15.40 2.33 -4.75
CA VAL A 62 15.50 1.33 -5.81
C VAL A 62 15.00 1.84 -7.15
N CYS A 63 13.86 2.55 -7.16
CA CYS A 63 13.21 2.96 -8.39
C CYS A 63 13.83 4.19 -9.06
N GLU A 64 14.60 4.98 -8.32
CA GLU A 64 15.18 6.23 -8.83
C GLU A 64 16.56 6.02 -9.50
N HIS A 65 17.33 5.07 -9.01
CA HIS A 65 18.73 4.94 -9.38
C HIS A 65 19.14 3.56 -9.91
N SER A 66 18.17 2.68 -10.14
CA SER A 66 18.49 1.32 -10.59
C SER A 66 18.87 1.28 -12.08
N THR A 67 19.92 0.53 -12.38
CA THR A 67 20.33 0.18 -13.74
C THR A 67 19.89 -1.23 -14.13
N LEU A 68 19.38 -1.99 -13.18
CA LEU A 68 18.95 -3.37 -13.41
C LEU A 68 17.59 -3.40 -14.11
N ILE A 69 17.50 -4.07 -15.24
CA ILE A 69 16.29 -4.10 -16.07
C ILE A 69 15.11 -4.68 -15.30
N TRP A 70 15.31 -5.77 -14.57
CA TRP A 70 14.24 -6.39 -13.80
C TRP A 70 13.72 -5.50 -12.66
N VAL A 71 14.56 -4.65 -12.09
CA VAL A 71 14.14 -3.66 -11.09
C VAL A 71 13.31 -2.55 -11.72
N ILE A 72 13.73 -2.06 -12.88
CA ILE A 72 13.00 -1.04 -13.63
C ILE A 72 11.61 -1.56 -14.02
N GLU A 73 11.53 -2.80 -14.49
CA GLU A 73 10.27 -3.45 -14.82
C GLU A 73 9.36 -3.63 -13.61
N TRP A 74 9.94 -4.02 -12.47
CA TRP A 74 9.19 -4.14 -11.22
C TRP A 74 8.62 -2.79 -10.77
N CYS A 75 9.42 -1.73 -10.81
CA CYS A 75 8.96 -0.38 -10.45
C CYS A 75 7.86 0.14 -11.39
N ALA A 76 7.88 -0.26 -12.66
CA ALA A 76 6.86 0.09 -13.63
C ALA A 76 5.62 -0.82 -13.57
N SER A 77 5.67 -1.91 -12.82
CA SER A 77 4.55 -2.84 -12.70
C SER A 77 3.32 -2.17 -12.06
N PRO A 78 2.09 -2.58 -12.43
CA PRO A 78 0.87 -1.97 -11.86
C PRO A 78 0.78 -2.08 -10.33
N ALA A 79 1.37 -3.11 -9.74
CA ALA A 79 1.38 -3.30 -8.29
C ALA A 79 2.13 -2.20 -7.55
N VAL A 80 3.15 -1.61 -8.16
CA VAL A 80 3.93 -0.51 -7.60
C VAL A 80 3.45 0.83 -8.12
N SER A 81 3.27 0.96 -9.43
CA SER A 81 2.96 2.24 -10.09
C SER A 81 1.58 2.78 -9.76
N SER A 82 0.63 1.93 -9.34
CA SER A 82 -0.72 2.36 -8.96
C SER A 82 -0.81 2.90 -7.53
N LEU A 83 0.23 2.71 -6.71
CA LEU A 83 0.28 3.29 -5.36
C LEU A 83 0.69 4.77 -5.45
N PRO A 84 -0.04 5.69 -4.75
CA PRO A 84 0.28 7.12 -4.81
C PRO A 84 1.66 7.41 -4.20
N ASP A 85 2.50 8.13 -4.95
CA ASP A 85 3.86 8.52 -4.53
C ASP A 85 4.66 7.36 -3.93
N ALA A 86 4.60 6.21 -4.60
CA ALA A 86 5.28 5.01 -4.15
C ALA A 86 6.81 5.18 -4.16
N SER A 87 7.44 4.79 -3.07
CA SER A 87 8.90 4.74 -2.96
C SER A 87 9.34 3.42 -2.36
N ALA A 88 10.34 2.80 -2.96
CA ALA A 88 10.92 1.55 -2.49
C ALA A 88 12.36 1.79 -2.03
N THR A 89 12.66 1.32 -0.83
CA THR A 89 13.99 1.46 -0.21
C THR A 89 14.47 0.09 0.25
N ILE A 90 15.74 -0.21 0.01
CA ILE A 90 16.37 -1.44 0.47
C ILE A 90 17.45 -1.12 1.50
N ASP A 91 17.34 -1.73 2.67
CA ASP A 91 18.40 -1.80 3.66
C ASP A 91 19.17 -3.09 3.47
N LYS A 92 20.35 -2.97 2.87
CA LYS A 92 21.21 -4.12 2.55
C LYS A 92 21.74 -4.79 3.82
N ALA A 93 22.04 -4.02 4.86
CA ALA A 93 22.56 -4.56 6.12
C ALA A 93 21.49 -5.40 6.85
N ALA A 94 20.26 -4.93 6.89
CA ALA A 94 19.13 -5.65 7.46
C ALA A 94 18.48 -6.65 6.51
N GLN A 95 18.87 -6.61 5.22
CA GLN A 95 18.25 -7.42 4.16
C GLN A 95 16.73 -7.23 4.11
N THR A 96 16.30 -5.99 4.17
CA THR A 96 14.88 -5.63 4.21
C THR A 96 14.55 -4.67 3.08
N ILE A 97 13.48 -4.95 2.36
CA ILE A 97 12.88 -4.02 1.41
C ILE A 97 11.64 -3.39 2.05
N SER A 98 11.49 -2.09 1.88
CA SER A 98 10.35 -1.32 2.35
C SER A 98 9.71 -0.59 1.19
N LEU A 99 8.38 -0.68 1.09
CA LEU A 99 7.59 0.04 0.11
C LEU A 99 6.69 1.02 0.85
N GLY A 100 6.86 2.31 0.58
CA GLY A 100 6.06 3.38 1.14
C GLY A 100 5.19 4.04 0.08
N TRP A 101 4.00 4.48 0.47
CA TRP A 101 3.09 5.25 -0.38
C TRP A 101 2.26 6.22 0.46
N GLN A 102 1.68 7.19 -0.20
CA GLN A 102 0.85 8.18 0.48
C GLN A 102 -0.57 7.64 0.70
N GLY A 103 -1.02 7.58 1.96
CA GLY A 103 -2.28 6.96 2.38
C GLY A 103 -3.54 7.78 2.14
N GLY A 104 -3.44 8.96 1.51
CA GLY A 104 -4.58 9.83 1.25
C GLY A 104 -4.29 10.85 0.16
N ARG A 105 -5.34 11.59 -0.24
CA ARG A 105 -5.27 12.60 -1.30
C ARG A 105 -4.66 13.94 -0.85
N SER A 106 -4.43 14.11 0.43
CA SER A 106 -3.90 15.33 1.03
C SER A 106 -2.39 15.24 1.16
N ALA A 107 -1.67 16.34 0.93
CA ALA A 107 -0.23 16.44 1.15
C ALA A 107 0.17 16.18 2.61
N SER A 108 -0.77 16.32 3.55
CA SER A 108 -0.59 16.00 4.97
C SER A 108 -0.97 14.58 5.35
N ALA A 109 -1.40 13.75 4.39
CA ALA A 109 -1.75 12.36 4.67
C ALA A 109 -0.51 11.57 5.11
N PRO A 110 -0.67 10.62 6.06
CA PRO A 110 0.45 9.83 6.54
C PRO A 110 1.00 8.93 5.44
N THR A 111 2.30 8.77 5.40
CA THR A 111 2.96 7.77 4.56
C THR A 111 2.76 6.40 5.17
N LEU A 112 2.16 5.50 4.41
CA LEU A 112 2.01 4.10 4.79
C LEU A 112 3.26 3.33 4.36
N LEU A 113 3.69 2.37 5.17
CA LEU A 113 4.90 1.61 4.93
C LEU A 113 4.65 0.13 5.18
N VAL A 114 5.11 -0.70 4.25
CA VAL A 114 5.17 -2.14 4.39
C VAL A 114 6.60 -2.60 4.17
N SER A 115 7.10 -3.45 5.05
CA SER A 115 8.46 -3.97 4.97
C SER A 115 8.44 -5.49 4.89
N ARG A 116 9.41 -6.05 4.15
CA ARG A 116 9.61 -7.48 4.03
C ARG A 116 11.09 -7.82 4.19
N LYS A 117 11.40 -8.77 5.06
CA LYS A 117 12.73 -9.33 5.15
C LYS A 117 12.98 -10.26 3.97
N LEU A 118 14.08 -10.05 3.29
CA LEU A 118 14.46 -10.85 2.14
C LEU A 118 15.21 -12.11 2.59
N ASN A 119 14.82 -13.24 2.04
CA ASN A 119 15.53 -14.49 2.27
C ASN A 119 16.70 -14.59 1.30
N VAL A 120 17.91 -14.53 1.83
CA VAL A 120 19.11 -14.80 1.02
C VAL A 120 19.07 -16.26 0.60
N PRO A 121 19.13 -16.57 -0.71
CA PRO A 121 19.25 -17.93 -1.14
C PRO A 121 20.53 -18.52 -0.54
N HIS A 122 20.40 -19.64 0.15
CA HIS A 122 21.58 -20.33 0.67
C HIS A 122 22.50 -20.66 -0.50
N ALA A 123 23.69 -20.11 -0.45
CA ALA A 123 24.74 -20.48 -1.39
C ALA A 123 25.01 -21.98 -1.23
N ARG A 124 24.70 -22.75 -2.27
CA ARG A 124 25.06 -24.17 -2.33
C ARG A 124 26.49 -24.33 -2.81
#